data_07fe18d6b9923dca396748e1eda329d0
#
_entry.id   07fe18d6b9923dca396748e1eda329d0
#
_cell.length_a   1.000
_cell.length_b   1.000
_cell.length_c   1.000
_cell.angle_alpha   90.00
_cell.angle_beta   90.00
_cell.angle_gamma   90.00
#
_symmetry.space_group_name_H-M   'P 1'
#
loop_
_entity.id
_entity.type
_entity.pdbx_description
1 polymer ?
#
loop_
_entity_poly.entity_id
_entity_poly.type
_entity_poly.pdbx_seq_one_letter_code
_entity_poly.pdbx_strand_id
1 'polypeptide(L)'
;MTEREQRREQPAKAMREGPQPSRYMSEGRLTIVVVALSILTFLGILSETSLNIAYSTLMGEFAISADVVQWLTTGYLLLLSIPTSPFMVRTFPTKGLFVTAVALFSAGTVVGALAVNFPMLLAARLIMALGTGVSLPLLTNIILEKAPFNRRGMMLGLVSLVTCAAPAIGPVFGGLVMEFLNWHWIFYTMIPFLLISLVLGCATVPDIRHGGKGHLSVPSLVLVAAGLAGIIVAASFFAQWNGDWRFWTVLVGAIGVLGVFAAVQLKMEHPLVEVRTFAFPGFTLGMLILLMSSGGVLGVNFLLPILLQRGLGHTSMIAALILLPGAVVGAISAPLIGGALKAHFPPKFIACGFVGVAIMDIVMMLGGAHEWAVAIAYALFMAASGFVLVPDQTHALNQLPAAMNADGSAVMNTVQQLAGAIGTAVASTLIAEFSAANRVAGMKSAAAYVAGFSTSMWVFFGMAVTGEILALLMFRFSKRAA
;
A
#
# COMPACT_ATOMS: atom_id res chain seq x y z
N MET A 1 -54.03 18.53 -16.40
CA MET A 1 -52.80 17.84 -15.91
C MET A 1 -52.52 18.38 -14.51
N THR A 2 -52.68 17.53 -13.53
CA THR A 2 -52.54 17.91 -12.12
C THR A 2 -51.04 17.90 -11.72
N GLU A 3 -50.64 18.76 -10.77
CA GLU A 3 -49.28 18.84 -10.23
C GLU A 3 -48.70 17.47 -9.81
N ARG A 4 -49.54 16.48 -9.52
CA ARG A 4 -49.18 15.10 -9.22
C ARG A 4 -48.66 14.31 -10.42
N GLU A 5 -49.14 14.60 -11.63
CA GLU A 5 -48.70 13.96 -12.86
C GLU A 5 -47.32 14.54 -13.29
N GLN A 6 -47.12 15.84 -13.10
CA GLN A 6 -45.82 16.48 -13.37
C GLN A 6 -44.71 15.97 -12.43
N ARG A 7 -45.00 15.66 -11.16
CA ARG A 7 -44.05 15.06 -10.22
C ARG A 7 -43.70 13.59 -10.51
N ARG A 8 -44.60 12.86 -11.21
CA ARG A 8 -44.30 11.48 -11.65
C ARG A 8 -43.55 11.39 -12.97
N GLU A 9 -43.68 12.38 -13.84
CA GLU A 9 -42.94 12.41 -15.10
C GLU A 9 -41.50 12.90 -14.97
N GLN A 10 -41.19 13.69 -13.95
CA GLN A 10 -39.78 14.16 -13.73
C GLN A 10 -38.77 13.03 -13.50
N PRO A 11 -38.98 11.99 -12.67
CA PRO A 11 -38.07 10.89 -12.55
C PRO A 11 -38.00 9.98 -13.78
N ALA A 12 -39.11 9.87 -14.53
CA ALA A 12 -39.14 9.06 -15.78
C ALA A 12 -38.45 9.75 -16.95
N LYS A 13 -38.43 11.08 -17.00
CA LYS A 13 -37.65 11.88 -17.97
C LYS A 13 -36.17 11.86 -17.64
N ALA A 14 -35.78 11.94 -16.35
CA ALA A 14 -34.39 11.82 -15.91
C ALA A 14 -33.79 10.43 -16.16
N MET A 15 -34.61 9.36 -16.18
CA MET A 15 -34.19 8.00 -16.56
C MET A 15 -34.10 7.78 -18.10
N ARG A 16 -34.76 8.61 -18.91
CA ARG A 16 -34.73 8.53 -20.38
C ARG A 16 -33.64 9.38 -21.04
N GLU A 17 -33.16 10.42 -20.37
CA GLU A 17 -31.98 11.14 -20.80
C GLU A 17 -30.76 10.33 -20.38
N GLY A 18 -30.35 9.39 -21.21
CA GLY A 18 -29.02 8.77 -21.11
C GLY A 18 -27.97 9.90 -21.07
N PRO A 19 -26.85 9.72 -20.34
CA PRO A 19 -25.86 10.78 -20.12
C PRO A 19 -25.46 11.42 -21.43
N GLN A 20 -25.57 12.76 -21.52
CA GLN A 20 -25.29 13.49 -22.76
C GLN A 20 -23.92 13.14 -23.35
N PRO A 21 -23.81 12.83 -24.67
CA PRO A 21 -22.56 12.36 -25.30
C PRO A 21 -21.37 13.32 -25.13
N SER A 22 -21.61 14.61 -24.86
CA SER A 22 -20.56 15.61 -24.61
C SER A 22 -19.83 15.47 -23.26
N ARG A 23 -20.29 14.62 -22.35
CA ARG A 23 -19.73 14.42 -21.02
C ARG A 23 -18.61 13.37 -21.00
N TYR A 24 -18.53 12.51 -22.01
CA TYR A 24 -17.54 11.44 -22.10
C TYR A 24 -16.39 11.81 -23.05
N MET A 25 -15.20 11.31 -22.75
CA MET A 25 -14.05 11.41 -23.64
C MET A 25 -14.16 10.39 -24.78
N SER A 26 -13.54 10.73 -25.94
CA SER A 26 -13.34 9.73 -27.00
C SER A 26 -12.49 8.56 -26.49
N GLU A 27 -12.79 7.34 -26.96
CA GLU A 27 -12.14 6.11 -26.48
C GLU A 27 -10.61 6.18 -26.59
N GLY A 28 -10.08 6.62 -27.72
CA GLY A 28 -8.64 6.75 -27.93
C GLY A 28 -7.97 7.71 -26.97
N ARG A 29 -8.57 8.89 -26.74
CA ARG A 29 -8.03 9.87 -25.79
C ARG A 29 -8.09 9.34 -24.35
N LEU A 30 -9.20 8.69 -23.95
CA LEU A 30 -9.33 8.10 -22.62
C LEU A 30 -8.27 7.00 -22.39
N THR A 31 -8.04 6.14 -23.38
CA THR A 31 -7.02 5.09 -23.29
C THR A 31 -5.63 5.69 -23.08
N ILE A 32 -5.26 6.74 -23.80
CA ILE A 32 -3.97 7.42 -23.63
C ILE A 32 -3.85 8.03 -22.23
N VAL A 33 -4.90 8.65 -21.71
CA VAL A 33 -4.92 9.19 -20.33
C VAL A 33 -4.72 8.09 -19.31
N VAL A 34 -5.43 6.96 -19.46
CA VAL A 34 -5.29 5.80 -18.57
C VAL A 34 -3.87 5.23 -18.64
N VAL A 35 -3.29 5.11 -19.83
CA VAL A 35 -1.90 4.64 -20.00
C VAL A 35 -0.91 5.61 -19.33
N ALA A 36 -1.03 6.92 -19.57
CA ALA A 36 -0.13 7.91 -18.97
C ALA A 36 -0.11 7.84 -17.43
N LEU A 37 -1.29 7.82 -16.80
CA LEU A 37 -1.41 7.71 -15.34
C LEU A 37 -1.02 6.32 -14.82
N SER A 38 -1.31 5.26 -15.59
CA SER A 38 -0.91 3.90 -15.23
C SER A 38 0.61 3.73 -15.22
N ILE A 39 1.34 4.37 -16.13
CA ILE A 39 2.81 4.39 -16.12
C ILE A 39 3.31 5.00 -14.81
N LEU A 40 2.79 6.16 -14.39
CA LEU A 40 3.21 6.79 -13.14
C LEU A 40 2.91 5.90 -11.92
N THR A 41 1.70 5.34 -11.85
CA THR A 41 1.29 4.44 -10.76
C THR A 41 2.13 3.17 -10.74
N PHE A 42 2.37 2.56 -11.90
CA PHE A 42 3.21 1.38 -12.05
C PHE A 42 4.63 1.63 -11.55
N LEU A 43 5.26 2.72 -12.00
CA LEU A 43 6.62 3.07 -11.59
C LEU A 43 6.72 3.38 -10.09
N GLY A 44 5.68 3.99 -9.51
CA GLY A 44 5.60 4.21 -8.05
C GLY A 44 5.70 2.90 -7.27
N ILE A 45 4.87 1.92 -7.60
CA ILE A 45 4.83 0.61 -6.95
C ILE A 45 6.07 -0.23 -7.32
N LEU A 46 6.50 -0.20 -8.58
CA LEU A 46 7.71 -0.88 -9.05
C LEU A 46 8.94 -0.39 -8.29
N SER A 47 9.09 0.92 -8.10
CA SER A 47 10.24 1.49 -7.38
C SER A 47 10.30 1.05 -5.92
N GLU A 48 9.14 0.89 -5.28
CA GLU A 48 9.03 0.43 -3.90
C GLU A 48 9.57 -1.00 -3.77
N THR A 49 9.06 -1.91 -4.59
CA THR A 49 9.39 -3.33 -4.50
C THR A 49 10.76 -3.70 -5.07
N SER A 50 11.24 -2.97 -6.09
CA SER A 50 12.58 -3.16 -6.65
C SER A 50 13.68 -2.77 -5.67
N LEU A 51 13.47 -1.69 -4.91
CA LEU A 51 14.46 -1.19 -3.97
C LEU A 51 14.65 -2.14 -2.78
N ASN A 52 13.63 -2.92 -2.42
CA ASN A 52 13.74 -3.93 -1.35
C ASN A 52 14.85 -4.95 -1.65
N ILE A 53 15.07 -5.31 -2.92
CA ILE A 53 16.14 -6.22 -3.34
C ILE A 53 17.52 -5.57 -3.17
N ALA A 54 17.62 -4.25 -3.29
CA ALA A 54 18.85 -3.50 -3.14
C ALA A 54 19.25 -3.22 -1.68
N TYR A 55 18.38 -3.47 -0.70
CA TYR A 55 18.64 -3.12 0.72
C TYR A 55 19.91 -3.73 1.27
N SER A 56 20.19 -4.99 0.96
CA SER A 56 21.41 -5.66 1.39
C SER A 56 22.68 -4.96 0.89
N THR A 57 22.67 -4.49 -0.35
CA THR A 57 23.77 -3.72 -0.95
C THR A 57 23.87 -2.32 -0.34
N LEU A 58 22.75 -1.61 -0.18
CA LEU A 58 22.71 -0.27 0.43
C LEU A 58 23.19 -0.30 1.89
N MET A 59 22.84 -1.35 2.66
CA MET A 59 23.35 -1.56 4.02
C MET A 59 24.86 -1.71 4.04
N GLY A 60 25.44 -2.37 3.04
CA GLY A 60 26.89 -2.52 2.90
C GLY A 60 27.57 -1.25 2.45
N GLU A 61 27.05 -0.58 1.42
CA GLU A 61 27.64 0.61 0.80
C GLU A 61 27.62 1.83 1.74
N PHE A 62 26.49 2.06 2.42
CA PHE A 62 26.34 3.19 3.35
C PHE A 62 26.71 2.85 4.79
N ALA A 63 27.15 1.62 5.08
CA ALA A 63 27.46 1.12 6.43
C ALA A 63 26.33 1.35 7.43
N ILE A 64 25.07 1.11 7.02
CA ILE A 64 23.87 1.28 7.83
C ILE A 64 23.20 -0.05 8.17
N SER A 65 22.42 -0.06 9.22
CA SER A 65 21.67 -1.22 9.68
C SER A 65 20.30 -1.37 8.99
N ALA A 66 19.63 -2.49 9.20
CA ALA A 66 18.33 -2.78 8.59
C ALA A 66 17.23 -1.82 9.10
N ASP A 67 17.29 -1.39 10.37
CA ASP A 67 16.39 -0.41 10.96
C ASP A 67 16.54 1.00 10.37
N VAL A 68 17.68 1.30 9.77
CA VAL A 68 17.91 2.56 9.05
C VAL A 68 17.46 2.45 7.61
N VAL A 69 17.87 1.40 6.87
CA VAL A 69 17.56 1.27 5.44
C VAL A 69 16.04 1.14 5.20
N GLN A 70 15.29 0.56 6.12
CA GLN A 70 13.84 0.41 6.01
C GLN A 70 13.09 1.76 5.86
N TRP A 71 13.68 2.89 6.31
CA TRP A 71 13.06 4.21 6.16
C TRP A 71 12.82 4.59 4.69
N LEU A 72 13.53 3.97 3.74
CA LEU A 72 13.28 4.15 2.31
C LEU A 72 11.87 3.65 1.92
N THR A 73 11.36 2.59 2.54
CA THR A 73 9.98 2.12 2.36
C THR A 73 9.03 2.74 3.38
N THR A 74 9.37 2.71 4.66
CA THR A 74 8.48 3.22 5.72
C THR A 74 8.18 4.70 5.58
N GLY A 75 9.19 5.52 5.28
CA GLY A 75 9.01 6.96 5.02
C GLY A 75 8.16 7.22 3.76
N TYR A 76 8.35 6.41 2.72
CA TYR A 76 7.56 6.47 1.50
C TYR A 76 6.08 6.12 1.79
N LEU A 77 5.82 5.00 2.46
CA LEU A 77 4.47 4.56 2.83
C LEU A 77 3.79 5.52 3.80
N LEU A 78 4.56 6.12 4.74
CA LEU A 78 4.05 7.15 5.64
C LEU A 78 3.47 8.33 4.87
N LEU A 79 4.19 8.86 3.87
CA LEU A 79 3.67 9.95 3.05
C LEU A 79 2.46 9.53 2.20
N LEU A 80 2.44 8.30 1.70
CA LEU A 80 1.28 7.75 1.00
C LEU A 80 0.06 7.57 1.91
N SER A 81 0.27 7.31 3.20
CA SER A 81 -0.82 7.15 4.18
C SER A 81 -1.52 8.48 4.54
N ILE A 82 -0.90 9.62 4.24
CA ILE A 82 -1.51 10.92 4.52
C ILE A 82 -2.65 11.18 3.52
N PRO A 83 -3.90 11.29 3.97
CA PRO A 83 -5.09 11.30 3.09
C PRO A 83 -5.32 12.66 2.42
N THR A 84 -4.36 13.14 1.64
CA THR A 84 -4.46 14.42 0.91
C THR A 84 -5.20 14.30 -0.42
N SER A 85 -5.21 13.11 -1.01
CA SER A 85 -5.67 12.88 -2.38
C SER A 85 -7.16 13.21 -2.63
N PRO A 86 -8.14 12.90 -1.76
CA PRO A 86 -9.54 13.28 -2.00
C PRO A 86 -9.73 14.78 -2.06
N PHE A 87 -9.04 15.53 -1.18
CA PHE A 87 -9.04 16.99 -1.19
C PHE A 87 -8.41 17.55 -2.47
N MET A 88 -7.23 17.06 -2.84
CA MET A 88 -6.49 17.53 -4.01
C MET A 88 -7.30 17.35 -5.29
N VAL A 89 -7.92 16.18 -5.50
CA VAL A 89 -8.74 15.87 -6.68
C VAL A 89 -10.00 16.75 -6.75
N ARG A 90 -10.60 17.12 -5.61
CA ARG A 90 -11.79 17.99 -5.57
C ARG A 90 -11.47 19.48 -5.76
N THR A 91 -10.27 19.91 -5.39
CA THR A 91 -9.92 21.34 -5.31
C THR A 91 -9.10 21.82 -6.50
N PHE A 92 -8.16 21.00 -6.97
CA PHE A 92 -7.22 21.42 -8.01
C PHE A 92 -7.63 20.89 -9.40
N PRO A 93 -7.27 21.62 -10.48
CA PRO A 93 -7.52 21.16 -11.83
C PRO A 93 -6.76 19.85 -12.10
N THR A 94 -7.44 18.88 -12.69
CA THR A 94 -6.95 17.51 -12.89
C THR A 94 -5.62 17.47 -13.66
N LYS A 95 -5.47 18.30 -14.69
CA LYS A 95 -4.24 18.40 -15.48
C LYS A 95 -3.08 18.96 -14.65
N GLY A 96 -3.33 19.98 -13.83
CA GLY A 96 -2.33 20.56 -12.92
C GLY A 96 -1.83 19.51 -11.92
N LEU A 97 -2.75 18.74 -11.32
CA LEU A 97 -2.40 17.64 -10.39
C LEU A 97 -1.54 16.57 -11.07
N PHE A 98 -1.90 16.17 -12.29
CA PHE A 98 -1.12 15.19 -13.05
C PHE A 98 0.31 15.70 -13.29
N VAL A 99 0.45 16.92 -13.81
CA VAL A 99 1.77 17.50 -14.10
C VAL A 99 2.61 17.63 -12.82
N THR A 100 2.02 18.08 -11.73
CA THR A 100 2.70 18.20 -10.43
C THR A 100 3.13 16.82 -9.92
N ALA A 101 2.26 15.81 -10.01
CA ALA A 101 2.57 14.44 -9.58
C ALA A 101 3.75 13.85 -10.37
N VAL A 102 3.73 13.96 -11.71
CA VAL A 102 4.84 13.49 -12.56
C VAL A 102 6.11 14.28 -12.30
N ALA A 103 6.01 15.60 -12.15
CA ALA A 103 7.17 16.45 -11.89
C ALA A 103 7.85 16.13 -10.55
N LEU A 104 7.07 15.95 -9.48
CA LEU A 104 7.58 15.54 -8.16
C LEU A 104 8.21 14.15 -8.23
N PHE A 105 7.52 13.18 -8.84
CA PHE A 105 8.08 11.83 -8.96
C PHE A 105 9.36 11.84 -9.80
N SER A 106 9.41 12.58 -10.90
CA SER A 106 10.59 12.72 -11.75
C SER A 106 11.74 13.41 -11.02
N ALA A 107 11.47 14.49 -10.29
CA ALA A 107 12.47 15.18 -9.47
C ALA A 107 13.09 14.23 -8.43
N GLY A 108 12.24 13.50 -7.69
CA GLY A 108 12.70 12.50 -6.74
C GLY A 108 13.50 11.37 -7.43
N THR A 109 13.06 10.90 -8.61
CA THR A 109 13.78 9.89 -9.39
C THR A 109 15.17 10.38 -9.80
N VAL A 110 15.30 11.62 -10.27
CA VAL A 110 16.62 12.21 -10.61
C VAL A 110 17.52 12.36 -9.38
N VAL A 111 16.97 12.84 -8.26
CA VAL A 111 17.72 12.93 -6.99
C VAL A 111 18.17 11.55 -6.53
N GLY A 112 17.32 10.53 -6.64
CA GLY A 112 17.66 9.15 -6.31
C GLY A 112 18.73 8.53 -7.22
N ALA A 113 18.65 8.83 -8.53
CA ALA A 113 19.65 8.42 -9.52
C ALA A 113 21.03 9.03 -9.28
N LEU A 114 21.11 10.18 -8.63
CA LEU A 114 22.35 10.92 -8.32
C LEU A 114 22.74 10.82 -6.84
N ALA A 115 22.05 10.02 -6.04
CA ALA A 115 22.25 9.98 -4.60
C ALA A 115 23.61 9.37 -4.24
N VAL A 116 24.42 10.12 -3.48
CA VAL A 116 25.76 9.72 -3.03
C VAL A 116 25.80 9.30 -1.56
N ASN A 117 24.69 9.45 -0.86
CA ASN A 117 24.54 9.07 0.55
C ASN A 117 23.10 8.71 0.89
N PHE A 118 22.89 8.05 2.02
CA PHE A 118 21.58 7.61 2.47
C PHE A 118 20.57 8.76 2.69
N PRO A 119 20.91 9.90 3.34
CA PRO A 119 19.96 11.01 3.49
C PRO A 119 19.43 11.56 2.16
N MET A 120 20.30 11.66 1.14
CA MET A 120 19.89 12.10 -0.20
C MET A 120 18.95 11.10 -0.86
N LEU A 121 19.23 9.80 -0.73
CA LEU A 121 18.38 8.73 -1.25
C LEU A 121 17.02 8.72 -0.51
N LEU A 122 17.01 8.92 0.80
CA LEU A 122 15.77 9.04 1.59
C LEU A 122 14.96 10.27 1.15
N ALA A 123 15.58 11.42 0.99
CA ALA A 123 14.90 12.62 0.49
C ALA A 123 14.30 12.39 -0.90
N ALA A 124 15.03 11.73 -1.80
CA ALA A 124 14.53 11.33 -3.12
C ALA A 124 13.23 10.50 -3.01
N ARG A 125 13.23 9.50 -2.13
CA ARG A 125 12.07 8.62 -1.89
C ARG A 125 10.86 9.39 -1.34
N LEU A 126 11.09 10.32 -0.41
CA LEU A 126 10.02 11.16 0.13
C LEU A 126 9.40 12.08 -0.94
N ILE A 127 10.25 12.66 -1.81
CA ILE A 127 9.75 13.47 -2.95
C ILE A 127 8.94 12.60 -3.93
N MET A 128 9.41 11.39 -4.26
CA MET A 128 8.67 10.45 -5.13
C MET A 128 7.32 10.07 -4.52
N ALA A 129 7.23 9.86 -3.20
CA ALA A 129 6.00 9.51 -2.51
C ALA A 129 4.90 10.57 -2.69
N LEU A 130 5.25 11.86 -2.66
CA LEU A 130 4.31 12.96 -2.89
C LEU A 130 3.67 12.88 -4.29
N GLY A 131 4.46 12.49 -5.30
CA GLY A 131 3.95 12.29 -6.67
C GLY A 131 3.04 11.06 -6.78
N THR A 132 3.48 9.92 -6.20
CA THR A 132 2.74 8.65 -6.26
C THR A 132 1.40 8.73 -5.53
N GLY A 133 1.34 9.39 -4.37
CA GLY A 133 0.14 9.46 -3.53
C GLY A 133 -1.08 10.07 -4.24
N VAL A 134 -0.86 10.86 -5.29
CA VAL A 134 -1.93 11.48 -6.09
C VAL A 134 -2.31 10.61 -7.30
N SER A 135 -1.39 9.77 -7.80
CA SER A 135 -1.54 9.12 -9.11
C SER A 135 -2.73 8.16 -9.19
N LEU A 136 -2.88 7.24 -8.25
CA LEU A 136 -3.93 6.22 -8.27
C LEU A 136 -5.34 6.81 -8.04
N PRO A 137 -5.58 7.67 -7.05
CA PRO A 137 -6.87 8.33 -6.88
C PRO A 137 -7.25 9.21 -8.09
N LEU A 138 -6.28 9.91 -8.68
CA LEU A 138 -6.49 10.73 -9.86
C LEU A 138 -6.91 9.88 -11.07
N LEU A 139 -6.23 8.76 -11.31
CA LEU A 139 -6.55 7.80 -12.36
C LEU A 139 -7.97 7.24 -12.21
N THR A 140 -8.31 6.78 -11.02
CA THR A 140 -9.63 6.23 -10.71
C THR A 140 -10.73 7.28 -10.90
N ASN A 141 -10.51 8.50 -10.43
CA ASN A 141 -11.48 9.59 -10.57
C ASN A 141 -11.74 9.96 -12.04
N ILE A 142 -10.69 10.07 -12.86
CA ILE A 142 -10.84 10.37 -14.30
C ILE A 142 -11.64 9.27 -14.99
N ILE A 143 -11.39 7.99 -14.68
CA ILE A 143 -12.14 6.87 -15.26
C ILE A 143 -13.61 6.95 -14.85
N LEU A 144 -13.91 7.16 -13.56
CA LEU A 144 -15.29 7.23 -13.09
C LEU A 144 -16.05 8.43 -13.67
N GLU A 145 -15.38 9.54 -13.95
CA GLU A 145 -16.01 10.75 -14.46
C GLU A 145 -16.13 10.79 -15.99
N LYS A 146 -15.10 10.36 -16.70
CA LYS A 146 -14.98 10.53 -18.17
C LYS A 146 -15.17 9.26 -18.99
N ALA A 147 -15.12 8.06 -18.37
CA ALA A 147 -15.38 6.82 -19.10
C ALA A 147 -16.87 6.59 -19.29
N PRO A 148 -17.32 6.13 -20.48
CA PRO A 148 -18.66 5.61 -20.68
C PRO A 148 -18.96 4.46 -19.70
N PHE A 149 -20.20 4.38 -19.22
CA PHE A 149 -20.59 3.43 -18.16
C PHE A 149 -20.23 1.97 -18.50
N ASN A 150 -20.43 1.58 -19.76
CA ASN A 150 -20.12 0.24 -20.26
C ASN A 150 -18.60 -0.08 -20.34
N ARG A 151 -17.72 0.92 -20.28
CA ARG A 151 -16.25 0.77 -20.37
C ARG A 151 -15.55 0.96 -19.02
N ARG A 152 -16.23 1.51 -18.01
CA ARG A 152 -15.62 1.77 -16.68
C ARG A 152 -15.02 0.52 -16.07
N GLY A 153 -15.75 -0.61 -16.11
CA GLY A 153 -15.25 -1.88 -15.56
C GLY A 153 -13.97 -2.36 -16.23
N MET A 154 -13.88 -2.26 -17.57
CA MET A 154 -12.68 -2.64 -18.31
C MET A 154 -11.49 -1.73 -17.95
N MET A 155 -11.70 -0.41 -17.87
CA MET A 155 -10.63 0.54 -17.53
C MET A 155 -10.14 0.38 -16.08
N LEU A 156 -11.05 0.15 -15.13
CA LEU A 156 -10.69 -0.16 -13.75
C LEU A 156 -9.98 -1.52 -13.63
N GLY A 157 -10.35 -2.49 -14.48
CA GLY A 157 -9.65 -3.76 -14.59
C GLY A 157 -8.20 -3.60 -15.06
N LEU A 158 -7.94 -2.68 -16.01
CA LEU A 158 -6.57 -2.34 -16.43
C LEU A 158 -5.77 -1.72 -15.28
N VAL A 159 -6.38 -0.82 -14.49
CA VAL A 159 -5.74 -0.25 -13.30
C VAL A 159 -5.38 -1.35 -12.30
N SER A 160 -6.31 -2.25 -12.03
CA SER A 160 -6.06 -3.39 -11.13
C SER A 160 -4.95 -4.30 -11.64
N LEU A 161 -4.89 -4.56 -12.95
CA LEU A 161 -3.80 -5.33 -13.54
C LEU A 161 -2.44 -4.65 -13.31
N VAL A 162 -2.34 -3.35 -13.53
CA VAL A 162 -1.12 -2.57 -13.32
C VAL A 162 -0.67 -2.60 -11.86
N THR A 163 -1.60 -2.39 -10.93
CA THR A 163 -1.30 -2.38 -9.49
C THR A 163 -0.92 -3.76 -8.95
N CYS A 164 -1.46 -4.84 -9.52
CA CYS A 164 -1.09 -6.20 -9.15
C CYS A 164 0.21 -6.68 -9.83
N ALA A 165 0.48 -6.24 -11.06
CA ALA A 165 1.68 -6.64 -11.80
C ALA A 165 2.95 -5.98 -11.29
N ALA A 166 2.87 -4.71 -10.86
CA ALA A 166 4.03 -3.95 -10.42
C ALA A 166 4.79 -4.59 -9.23
N PRO A 167 4.14 -5.06 -8.15
CA PRO A 167 4.83 -5.77 -7.07
C PRO A 167 5.47 -7.09 -7.50
N ALA A 168 4.89 -7.79 -8.48
CA ALA A 168 5.43 -9.04 -8.99
C ALA A 168 6.70 -8.82 -9.85
N ILE A 169 6.67 -7.78 -10.70
CA ILE A 169 7.77 -7.43 -11.59
C ILE A 169 8.93 -6.76 -10.83
N GLY A 170 8.62 -6.02 -9.77
CA GLY A 170 9.59 -5.22 -9.03
C GLY A 170 10.82 -5.97 -8.54
N PRO A 171 10.70 -7.07 -7.81
CA PRO A 171 11.86 -7.83 -7.36
C PRO A 171 12.72 -8.37 -8.51
N VAL A 172 12.10 -8.83 -9.60
CA VAL A 172 12.81 -9.33 -10.78
C VAL A 172 13.56 -8.21 -11.48
N PHE A 173 12.89 -7.08 -11.69
CA PHE A 173 13.51 -5.88 -12.25
C PHE A 173 14.66 -5.39 -11.38
N GLY A 174 14.44 -5.29 -10.05
CA GLY A 174 15.49 -4.94 -9.08
C GLY A 174 16.66 -5.91 -9.11
N GLY A 175 16.38 -7.22 -9.13
CA GLY A 175 17.39 -8.27 -9.22
C GLY A 175 18.25 -8.19 -10.50
N LEU A 176 17.60 -8.02 -11.65
CA LEU A 176 18.27 -7.84 -12.94
C LEU A 176 19.17 -6.59 -12.95
N VAL A 177 18.64 -5.46 -12.47
CA VAL A 177 19.42 -4.22 -12.38
C VAL A 177 20.62 -4.38 -11.46
N MET A 178 20.45 -5.02 -10.31
CA MET A 178 21.51 -5.23 -9.33
C MET A 178 22.57 -6.23 -9.78
N GLU A 179 22.23 -7.17 -10.68
CA GLU A 179 23.17 -8.17 -11.21
C GLU A 179 24.11 -7.57 -12.26
N PHE A 180 23.59 -6.75 -13.20
CA PHE A 180 24.34 -6.24 -14.35
C PHE A 180 24.82 -4.80 -14.18
N LEU A 181 24.22 -4.07 -13.22
CA LEU A 181 24.44 -2.65 -13.02
C LEU A 181 24.56 -2.36 -11.52
N ASN A 182 24.20 -1.15 -11.10
CA ASN A 182 24.10 -0.78 -9.69
C ASN A 182 22.68 -0.24 -9.35
N TRP A 183 22.40 -0.04 -8.07
CA TRP A 183 21.07 0.40 -7.61
C TRP A 183 20.62 1.75 -8.17
N HIS A 184 21.54 2.64 -8.61
CA HIS A 184 21.18 3.91 -9.24
C HIS A 184 20.39 3.70 -10.54
N TRP A 185 20.66 2.60 -11.26
CA TRP A 185 19.96 2.27 -12.50
C TRP A 185 18.49 1.89 -12.29
N ILE A 186 18.08 1.54 -11.07
CA ILE A 186 16.67 1.42 -10.74
C ILE A 186 15.95 2.74 -11.04
N PHE A 187 16.58 3.87 -10.71
CA PHE A 187 16.03 5.20 -10.95
C PHE A 187 16.24 5.66 -12.40
N TYR A 188 17.45 5.49 -12.95
CA TYR A 188 17.73 5.91 -14.35
C TYR A 188 16.77 5.27 -15.36
N THR A 189 16.46 4.00 -15.22
CA THR A 189 15.55 3.28 -16.13
C THR A 189 14.10 3.78 -16.08
N MET A 190 13.69 4.44 -14.99
CA MET A 190 12.35 5.01 -14.87
C MET A 190 12.19 6.33 -15.64
N ILE A 191 13.27 7.09 -15.83
CA ILE A 191 13.24 8.43 -16.44
C ILE A 191 12.59 8.44 -17.83
N PRO A 192 12.94 7.56 -18.78
CA PRO A 192 12.31 7.54 -20.11
C PRO A 192 10.79 7.33 -20.04
N PHE A 193 10.34 6.42 -19.17
CA PHE A 193 8.90 6.15 -19.01
C PHE A 193 8.16 7.33 -18.38
N LEU A 194 8.79 8.05 -17.45
CA LEU A 194 8.23 9.27 -16.86
C LEU A 194 8.09 10.38 -17.90
N LEU A 195 9.06 10.53 -18.80
CA LEU A 195 8.98 11.47 -19.92
C LEU A 195 7.84 11.10 -20.87
N ILE A 196 7.69 9.81 -21.19
CA ILE A 196 6.56 9.32 -21.99
C ILE A 196 5.23 9.64 -21.28
N SER A 197 5.10 9.32 -19.99
CA SER A 197 3.92 9.63 -19.19
C SER A 197 3.61 11.13 -19.22
N LEU A 198 4.61 11.97 -19.01
CA LEU A 198 4.48 13.43 -19.02
C LEU A 198 3.96 13.95 -20.38
N VAL A 199 4.59 13.53 -21.47
CA VAL A 199 4.21 13.97 -22.84
C VAL A 199 2.78 13.53 -23.17
N LEU A 200 2.46 12.24 -22.95
CA LEU A 200 1.13 11.71 -23.20
C LEU A 200 0.07 12.42 -22.33
N GLY A 201 0.36 12.59 -21.05
CA GLY A 201 -0.59 13.20 -20.14
C GLY A 201 -0.77 14.71 -20.37
N CYS A 202 0.28 15.47 -20.65
CA CYS A 202 0.16 16.89 -21.00
C CYS A 202 -0.71 17.10 -22.24
N ALA A 203 -0.64 16.17 -23.21
CA ALA A 203 -1.43 16.26 -24.44
C ALA A 203 -2.90 15.85 -24.24
N THR A 204 -3.17 14.89 -23.33
CA THR A 204 -4.47 14.20 -23.32
C THR A 204 -5.28 14.33 -22.04
N VAL A 205 -4.63 14.54 -20.88
CA VAL A 205 -5.35 14.69 -19.59
C VAL A 205 -6.27 15.91 -19.65
N PRO A 206 -7.58 15.73 -19.36
CA PRO A 206 -8.53 16.83 -19.40
C PRO A 206 -8.32 17.76 -18.22
N ASP A 207 -8.54 19.06 -18.44
CA ASP A 207 -8.53 20.06 -17.37
C ASP A 207 -9.92 20.11 -16.71
N ILE A 208 -10.19 19.16 -15.82
CA ILE A 208 -11.45 19.12 -15.09
C ILE A 208 -11.30 19.99 -13.84
N ARG A 209 -12.19 20.97 -13.71
CA ARG A 209 -12.29 21.84 -12.53
C ARG A 209 -13.57 21.54 -11.79
N HIS A 210 -13.46 21.01 -10.60
CA HIS A 210 -14.64 20.63 -9.80
C HIS A 210 -15.29 21.82 -9.08
N GLY A 211 -14.71 23.03 -9.16
CA GLY A 211 -15.30 24.27 -8.62
C GLY A 211 -15.53 24.28 -7.10
N GLY A 212 -15.16 23.22 -6.42
CA GLY A 212 -15.28 23.11 -4.97
C GLY A 212 -14.22 23.98 -4.28
N LYS A 213 -14.64 24.96 -3.49
CA LYS A 213 -13.76 25.64 -2.52
C LYS A 213 -13.55 24.68 -1.35
N GLY A 214 -12.77 23.59 -1.57
CA GLY A 214 -12.35 22.74 -0.48
C GLY A 214 -11.39 23.52 0.43
N HIS A 215 -11.70 23.68 1.69
CA HIS A 215 -10.76 24.21 2.66
C HIS A 215 -9.89 23.05 3.17
N LEU A 216 -8.61 23.02 2.74
CA LEU A 216 -7.64 22.13 3.37
C LEU A 216 -7.42 22.61 4.80
N SER A 217 -7.85 21.84 5.76
CA SER A 217 -7.50 22.10 7.15
C SER A 217 -6.04 21.70 7.37
N VAL A 218 -5.11 22.66 7.19
CA VAL A 218 -3.68 22.45 7.47
C VAL A 218 -3.47 21.88 8.88
N PRO A 219 -4.15 22.36 9.94
CA PRO A 219 -4.06 21.73 11.26
C PRO A 219 -4.43 20.25 11.27
N SER A 220 -5.50 19.85 10.57
CA SER A 220 -5.90 18.45 10.45
C SER A 220 -4.84 17.60 9.74
N LEU A 221 -4.24 18.14 8.69
CA LEU A 221 -3.15 17.48 7.96
C LEU A 221 -1.93 17.28 8.85
N VAL A 222 -1.53 18.30 9.60
CA VAL A 222 -0.40 18.23 10.54
C VAL A 222 -0.68 17.22 11.65
N LEU A 223 -1.89 17.20 12.21
CA LEU A 223 -2.27 16.27 13.28
C LEU A 223 -2.20 14.81 12.79
N VAL A 224 -2.80 14.50 11.63
CA VAL A 224 -2.76 13.11 11.10
C VAL A 224 -1.34 12.70 10.75
N ALA A 225 -0.56 13.57 10.10
CA ALA A 225 0.83 13.29 9.75
C ALA A 225 1.69 13.05 10.99
N ALA A 226 1.58 13.92 12.01
CA ALA A 226 2.32 13.78 13.27
C ALA A 226 1.91 12.51 14.04
N GLY A 227 0.61 12.19 14.10
CA GLY A 227 0.13 10.99 14.78
C GLY A 227 0.60 9.71 14.07
N LEU A 228 0.48 9.62 12.74
CA LEU A 228 0.95 8.48 11.97
C LEU A 228 2.47 8.33 12.06
N ALA A 229 3.22 9.45 11.92
CA ALA A 229 4.68 9.44 12.09
C ALA A 229 5.09 8.97 13.49
N GLY A 230 4.40 9.42 14.53
CA GLY A 230 4.68 9.01 15.91
C GLY A 230 4.49 7.50 16.13
N ILE A 231 3.42 6.89 15.58
CA ILE A 231 3.23 5.44 15.65
C ILE A 231 4.37 4.70 14.95
N ILE A 232 4.77 5.16 13.76
CA ILE A 232 5.85 4.52 13.00
C ILE A 232 7.20 4.68 13.70
N VAL A 233 7.48 5.85 14.27
CA VAL A 233 8.69 6.07 15.08
C VAL A 233 8.70 5.13 16.30
N ALA A 234 7.58 5.00 17.02
CA ALA A 234 7.48 4.05 18.12
C ALA A 234 7.78 2.63 17.68
N ALA A 235 7.20 2.18 16.56
CA ALA A 235 7.44 0.85 15.98
C ALA A 235 8.90 0.64 15.55
N SER A 236 9.53 1.66 14.95
CA SER A 236 10.91 1.59 14.44
C SER A 236 11.96 1.58 15.56
N PHE A 237 11.69 2.22 16.68
CA PHE A 237 12.64 2.32 17.80
C PHE A 237 12.27 1.42 18.99
N PHE A 238 11.26 0.57 18.84
CA PHE A 238 10.77 -0.31 19.91
C PHE A 238 11.89 -1.11 20.59
N ALA A 239 12.75 -1.76 19.81
CA ALA A 239 13.82 -2.58 20.33
C ALA A 239 14.95 -1.74 20.95
N GLN A 240 15.34 -0.63 20.31
CA GLN A 240 16.39 0.25 20.86
C GLN A 240 15.99 0.87 22.22
N TRP A 241 14.70 1.17 22.38
CA TRP A 241 14.18 1.69 23.64
C TRP A 241 13.80 0.61 24.64
N ASN A 242 13.88 -0.67 24.25
CA ASN A 242 13.66 -1.85 25.09
C ASN A 242 12.42 -1.74 26.03
N GLY A 243 11.33 -1.15 25.52
CA GLY A 243 10.12 -0.89 26.29
C GLY A 243 10.24 0.26 27.31
N ASP A 244 11.31 1.08 27.25
CA ASP A 244 11.55 2.22 28.12
C ASP A 244 10.42 3.27 28.00
N TRP A 245 10.37 4.20 28.97
CA TRP A 245 9.38 5.29 29.03
C TRP A 245 9.29 6.10 27.71
N ARG A 246 10.38 6.19 26.94
CA ARG A 246 10.44 6.86 25.62
C ARG A 246 9.46 6.24 24.63
N PHE A 247 9.43 4.91 24.52
CA PHE A 247 8.50 4.18 23.67
C PHE A 247 7.04 4.52 24.03
N TRP A 248 6.70 4.39 25.32
CA TRP A 248 5.35 4.67 25.78
C TRP A 248 4.94 6.14 25.59
N THR A 249 5.87 7.07 25.83
CA THR A 249 5.61 8.51 25.63
C THR A 249 5.30 8.83 24.18
N VAL A 250 6.09 8.30 23.23
CA VAL A 250 5.87 8.54 21.80
C VAL A 250 4.59 7.85 21.34
N LEU A 251 4.35 6.60 21.74
CA LEU A 251 3.15 5.85 21.33
C LEU A 251 1.87 6.49 21.89
N VAL A 252 1.82 6.77 23.18
CA VAL A 252 0.65 7.41 23.83
C VAL A 252 0.44 8.82 23.29
N GLY A 253 1.53 9.57 23.09
CA GLY A 253 1.49 10.90 22.46
C GLY A 253 0.91 10.84 21.04
N ALA A 254 1.36 9.88 20.22
CA ALA A 254 0.86 9.69 18.86
C ALA A 254 -0.64 9.30 18.83
N ILE A 255 -1.04 8.38 19.70
CA ILE A 255 -2.46 8.01 19.87
C ILE A 255 -3.27 9.20 20.35
N GLY A 256 -2.76 10.00 21.28
CA GLY A 256 -3.41 11.23 21.74
C GLY A 256 -3.60 12.25 20.62
N VAL A 257 -2.58 12.47 19.79
CA VAL A 257 -2.65 13.35 18.61
C VAL A 257 -3.68 12.85 17.60
N LEU A 258 -3.75 11.53 17.33
CA LEU A 258 -4.79 10.95 16.47
C LEU A 258 -6.18 11.05 17.10
N GLY A 259 -6.29 10.97 18.43
CA GLY A 259 -7.54 11.22 19.15
C GLY A 259 -8.02 12.67 19.00
N VAL A 260 -7.12 13.65 19.10
CA VAL A 260 -7.41 15.07 18.83
C VAL A 260 -7.79 15.26 17.36
N PHE A 261 -7.06 14.64 16.42
CA PHE A 261 -7.42 14.64 15.01
C PHE A 261 -8.83 14.12 14.79
N ALA A 262 -9.18 12.95 15.34
CA ALA A 262 -10.52 12.36 15.22
C ALA A 262 -11.60 13.28 15.81
N ALA A 263 -11.37 13.88 16.97
CA ALA A 263 -12.30 14.82 17.60
C ALA A 263 -12.53 16.08 16.74
N VAL A 264 -11.48 16.56 16.06
CA VAL A 264 -11.58 17.69 15.12
C VAL A 264 -12.38 17.27 13.88
N GLN A 265 -12.07 16.09 13.28
CA GLN A 265 -12.79 15.62 12.08
C GLN A 265 -14.29 15.41 12.34
N LEU A 266 -14.66 14.90 13.51
CA LEU A 266 -16.07 14.69 13.88
C LEU A 266 -16.89 16.00 13.95
N LYS A 267 -16.24 17.14 14.17
CA LYS A 267 -16.88 18.46 14.25
C LYS A 267 -16.89 19.20 12.91
N MET A 268 -16.15 18.74 11.92
CA MET A 268 -16.08 19.39 10.59
C MET A 268 -17.24 18.96 9.70
N GLU A 269 -17.80 19.88 8.92
CA GLU A 269 -18.81 19.61 7.89
C GLU A 269 -18.21 18.84 6.71
N HIS A 270 -16.95 19.17 6.36
CA HIS A 270 -16.19 18.54 5.30
C HIS A 270 -14.86 18.00 5.86
N PRO A 271 -14.87 16.82 6.52
CA PRO A 271 -13.67 16.26 7.11
C PRO A 271 -12.66 15.84 6.03
N LEU A 272 -11.36 15.85 6.40
CA LEU A 272 -10.29 15.32 5.57
C LEU A 272 -10.39 13.78 5.45
N VAL A 273 -10.77 13.15 6.56
CA VAL A 273 -11.05 11.72 6.69
C VAL A 273 -12.39 11.56 7.39
N GLU A 274 -13.30 10.80 6.83
CA GLU A 274 -14.61 10.53 7.44
C GLU A 274 -14.46 9.49 8.58
N VAL A 275 -14.12 9.99 9.76
CA VAL A 275 -13.90 9.16 10.96
C VAL A 275 -15.19 8.45 11.42
N ARG A 276 -16.37 8.95 11.03
CA ARG A 276 -17.66 8.32 11.37
C ARG A 276 -17.80 6.91 10.77
N THR A 277 -16.99 6.55 9.77
CA THR A 277 -16.93 5.18 9.23
C THR A 277 -16.54 4.15 10.30
N PHE A 278 -15.75 4.54 11.30
CA PHE A 278 -15.36 3.68 12.41
C PHE A 278 -16.51 3.44 13.43
N ALA A 279 -17.64 4.16 13.33
CA ALA A 279 -18.83 3.87 14.12
C ALA A 279 -19.52 2.57 13.69
N PHE A 280 -19.17 2.02 12.53
CA PHE A 280 -19.69 0.74 12.04
C PHE A 280 -18.76 -0.40 12.48
N PRO A 281 -19.20 -1.29 13.42
CA PRO A 281 -18.31 -2.31 13.98
C PRO A 281 -17.73 -3.28 12.94
N GLY A 282 -18.51 -3.62 11.91
CA GLY A 282 -18.04 -4.49 10.82
C GLY A 282 -16.92 -3.85 9.98
N PHE A 283 -17.02 -2.54 9.72
CA PHE A 283 -15.95 -1.79 9.05
C PHE A 283 -14.70 -1.69 9.93
N THR A 284 -14.88 -1.37 11.22
CA THR A 284 -13.74 -1.26 12.16
C THR A 284 -12.99 -2.58 12.32
N LEU A 285 -13.71 -3.71 12.43
CA LEU A 285 -13.08 -5.04 12.44
C LEU A 285 -12.31 -5.31 11.14
N GLY A 286 -12.88 -4.94 9.98
CA GLY A 286 -12.18 -5.03 8.71
C GLY A 286 -10.90 -4.19 8.68
N MET A 287 -10.91 -2.98 9.24
CA MET A 287 -9.70 -2.15 9.33
C MET A 287 -8.61 -2.78 10.20
N LEU A 288 -8.98 -3.45 11.29
CA LEU A 288 -8.04 -4.18 12.14
C LEU A 288 -7.47 -5.43 11.43
N ILE A 289 -8.31 -6.15 10.70
CA ILE A 289 -7.90 -7.29 9.86
C ILE A 289 -6.95 -6.81 8.76
N LEU A 290 -7.27 -5.71 8.09
CA LEU A 290 -6.42 -5.09 7.07
C LEU A 290 -5.06 -4.68 7.64
N LEU A 291 -5.03 -4.15 8.87
CA LEU A 291 -3.79 -3.77 9.57
C LEU A 291 -2.89 -5.01 9.79
N MET A 292 -3.45 -6.11 10.30
CA MET A 292 -2.71 -7.36 10.54
C MET A 292 -2.20 -7.96 9.23
N SER A 293 -3.06 -8.05 8.23
CA SER A 293 -2.74 -8.69 6.94
C SER A 293 -1.73 -7.88 6.13
N SER A 294 -1.95 -6.60 5.91
CA SER A 294 -1.05 -5.76 5.11
C SER A 294 0.30 -5.55 5.80
N GLY A 295 0.28 -5.36 7.13
CA GLY A 295 1.51 -5.28 7.93
C GLY A 295 2.32 -6.57 7.85
N GLY A 296 1.66 -7.72 7.97
CA GLY A 296 2.29 -9.03 7.82
C GLY A 296 2.94 -9.22 6.45
N VAL A 297 2.19 -8.95 5.37
CA VAL A 297 2.69 -9.11 3.99
C VAL A 297 3.91 -8.22 3.73
N LEU A 298 3.87 -6.92 4.06
CA LEU A 298 4.98 -6.02 3.80
C LEU A 298 6.17 -6.25 4.73
N GLY A 299 5.92 -6.68 5.99
CA GLY A 299 7.00 -7.09 6.89
C GLY A 299 7.74 -8.34 6.40
N VAL A 300 7.03 -9.38 5.98
CA VAL A 300 7.65 -10.59 5.39
C VAL A 300 8.37 -10.24 4.08
N ASN A 301 7.80 -9.41 3.22
CA ASN A 301 8.45 -8.94 1.99
C ASN A 301 9.75 -8.16 2.23
N PHE A 302 9.89 -7.50 3.39
CA PHE A 302 11.13 -6.87 3.81
C PHE A 302 12.17 -7.89 4.31
N LEU A 303 11.74 -8.90 5.10
CA LEU A 303 12.64 -9.89 5.69
C LEU A 303 13.26 -10.85 4.68
N LEU A 304 12.47 -11.29 3.68
CA LEU A 304 12.88 -12.36 2.76
C LEU A 304 14.11 -12.02 1.91
N PRO A 305 14.23 -10.84 1.26
CA PRO A 305 15.45 -10.48 0.54
C PRO A 305 16.69 -10.45 1.44
N ILE A 306 16.55 -9.98 2.68
CA ILE A 306 17.66 -9.92 3.65
C ILE A 306 18.08 -11.34 4.06
N LEU A 307 17.14 -12.24 4.34
CA LEU A 307 17.40 -13.64 4.61
C LEU A 307 18.18 -14.30 3.47
N LEU A 308 17.66 -14.18 2.23
CA LEU A 308 18.24 -14.83 1.06
C LEU A 308 19.64 -14.30 0.75
N GLN A 309 19.87 -12.99 0.87
CA GLN A 309 21.15 -12.39 0.53
C GLN A 309 22.17 -12.49 1.68
N ARG A 310 21.79 -12.10 2.91
CA ARG A 310 22.72 -12.07 4.05
C ARG A 310 22.75 -13.35 4.86
N GLY A 311 21.64 -14.09 4.91
CA GLY A 311 21.55 -15.38 5.60
C GLY A 311 22.04 -16.53 4.75
N LEU A 312 21.56 -16.65 3.51
CA LEU A 312 21.88 -17.76 2.61
C LEU A 312 22.97 -17.45 1.58
N GLY A 313 23.42 -16.18 1.48
CA GLY A 313 24.54 -15.78 0.62
C GLY A 313 24.20 -15.70 -0.87
N HIS A 314 22.92 -15.64 -1.24
CA HIS A 314 22.52 -15.52 -2.64
C HIS A 314 22.75 -14.12 -3.21
N THR A 315 22.95 -14.04 -4.53
CA THR A 315 22.96 -12.75 -5.24
C THR A 315 21.54 -12.13 -5.24
N SER A 316 21.46 -10.84 -5.51
CA SER A 316 20.19 -10.12 -5.61
C SER A 316 19.27 -10.74 -6.67
N MET A 317 19.84 -11.20 -7.80
CA MET A 317 19.09 -11.85 -8.87
C MET A 317 18.50 -13.20 -8.43
N ILE A 318 19.30 -14.05 -7.78
CA ILE A 318 18.83 -15.35 -7.28
C ILE A 318 17.74 -15.14 -6.22
N ALA A 319 17.95 -14.19 -5.30
CA ALA A 319 16.93 -13.84 -4.29
C ALA A 319 15.61 -13.40 -4.96
N ALA A 320 15.68 -12.56 -6.00
CA ALA A 320 14.51 -12.13 -6.75
C ALA A 320 13.79 -13.30 -7.46
N LEU A 321 14.55 -14.21 -8.06
CA LEU A 321 14.00 -15.41 -8.74
C LEU A 321 13.32 -16.39 -7.76
N ILE A 322 13.89 -16.56 -6.55
CA ILE A 322 13.29 -17.37 -5.49
C ILE A 322 11.95 -16.78 -5.03
N LEU A 323 11.84 -15.45 -4.98
CA LEU A 323 10.61 -14.76 -4.57
C LEU A 323 9.59 -14.58 -5.71
N LEU A 324 10.01 -14.70 -6.97
CA LEU A 324 9.15 -14.48 -8.13
C LEU A 324 7.88 -15.34 -8.13
N PRO A 325 7.90 -16.67 -7.86
CA PRO A 325 6.68 -17.47 -7.84
C PRO A 325 5.64 -16.92 -6.88
N GLY A 326 6.06 -16.50 -5.68
CA GLY A 326 5.18 -15.91 -4.68
C GLY A 326 4.60 -14.58 -5.13
N ALA A 327 5.41 -13.71 -5.71
CA ALA A 327 4.95 -12.44 -6.26
C ALA A 327 3.92 -12.62 -7.39
N VAL A 328 4.15 -13.58 -8.30
CA VAL A 328 3.21 -13.92 -9.38
C VAL A 328 1.91 -14.50 -8.82
N VAL A 329 1.99 -15.43 -7.87
CA VAL A 329 0.81 -15.99 -7.19
C VAL A 329 0.01 -14.90 -6.50
N GLY A 330 0.65 -13.97 -5.79
CA GLY A 330 0.01 -12.81 -5.15
C GLY A 330 -0.71 -11.91 -6.17
N ALA A 331 -0.07 -11.60 -7.29
CA ALA A 331 -0.64 -10.77 -8.35
C ALA A 331 -1.86 -11.42 -9.02
N ILE A 332 -1.87 -12.74 -9.18
CA ILE A 332 -2.94 -13.48 -9.84
C ILE A 332 -4.07 -13.85 -8.87
N SER A 333 -3.76 -14.12 -7.61
CA SER A 333 -4.75 -14.55 -6.61
C SER A 333 -5.83 -13.50 -6.37
N ALA A 334 -5.48 -12.24 -6.29
CA ALA A 334 -6.43 -11.15 -6.01
C ALA A 334 -7.54 -11.03 -7.08
N PRO A 335 -7.27 -10.93 -8.39
CA PRO A 335 -8.31 -10.87 -9.41
C PRO A 335 -9.07 -12.19 -9.57
N LEU A 336 -8.43 -13.35 -9.37
CA LEU A 336 -9.11 -14.65 -9.41
C LEU A 336 -10.11 -14.79 -8.26
N ILE A 337 -9.72 -14.45 -7.05
CA ILE A 337 -10.59 -14.51 -5.88
C ILE A 337 -11.73 -13.51 -6.03
N GLY A 338 -11.42 -12.27 -6.44
CA GLY A 338 -12.44 -11.23 -6.69
C GLY A 338 -13.44 -11.59 -7.77
N GLY A 339 -13.00 -12.27 -8.85
CA GLY A 339 -13.85 -12.70 -9.95
C GLY A 339 -14.69 -13.97 -9.66
N ALA A 340 -14.10 -14.94 -8.95
CA ALA A 340 -14.75 -16.22 -8.68
C ALA A 340 -15.88 -16.14 -7.63
N LEU A 341 -15.79 -15.24 -6.69
CA LEU A 341 -16.64 -15.20 -5.49
C LEU A 341 -17.78 -14.17 -5.53
N LYS A 342 -18.14 -13.61 -6.71
CA LYS A 342 -19.31 -12.72 -6.93
C LYS A 342 -19.88 -12.14 -5.64
N ALA A 343 -19.46 -10.94 -5.24
CA ALA A 343 -20.11 -10.01 -4.28
C ALA A 343 -20.49 -10.50 -2.85
N HIS A 344 -20.48 -11.78 -2.56
CA HIS A 344 -20.84 -12.32 -1.24
C HIS A 344 -19.73 -13.20 -0.69
N PHE A 345 -18.74 -12.57 -0.04
CA PHE A 345 -17.69 -13.29 0.68
C PHE A 345 -18.14 -13.58 2.12
N PRO A 346 -18.40 -14.85 2.47
CA PRO A 346 -18.57 -15.18 3.87
C PRO A 346 -17.25 -14.93 4.62
N PRO A 347 -17.28 -14.33 5.83
CA PRO A 347 -16.08 -14.09 6.65
C PRO A 347 -15.21 -15.32 6.93
N LYS A 348 -15.76 -16.53 6.74
CA LYS A 348 -15.04 -17.81 6.85
C LYS A 348 -13.84 -17.92 5.88
N PHE A 349 -13.88 -17.24 4.72
CA PHE A 349 -12.74 -17.25 3.78
C PHE A 349 -11.57 -16.45 4.34
N ILE A 350 -11.84 -15.34 5.04
CA ILE A 350 -10.83 -14.53 5.71
C ILE A 350 -10.13 -15.37 6.79
N ALA A 351 -10.91 -16.10 7.59
CA ALA A 351 -10.39 -17.02 8.61
C ALA A 351 -9.52 -18.13 7.98
N CYS A 352 -10.01 -18.83 6.94
CA CYS A 352 -9.18 -19.82 6.23
C CYS A 352 -7.88 -19.21 5.66
N GLY A 353 -7.93 -17.96 5.18
CA GLY A 353 -6.75 -17.25 4.71
C GLY A 353 -5.71 -17.05 5.81
N PHE A 354 -6.11 -16.58 6.99
CA PHE A 354 -5.19 -16.40 8.12
C PHE A 354 -4.61 -17.71 8.65
N VAL A 355 -5.40 -18.79 8.69
CA VAL A 355 -4.85 -20.13 9.01
C VAL A 355 -3.75 -20.52 8.02
N GLY A 356 -3.98 -20.28 6.72
CA GLY A 356 -2.96 -20.51 5.69
C GLY A 356 -1.72 -19.63 5.89
N VAL A 357 -1.88 -18.35 6.19
CA VAL A 357 -0.78 -17.42 6.50
C VAL A 357 0.01 -17.93 7.71
N ALA A 358 -0.66 -18.25 8.83
CA ALA A 358 -0.01 -18.73 10.05
C ALA A 358 0.78 -20.03 9.84
N ILE A 359 0.24 -20.98 9.05
CA ILE A 359 0.96 -22.22 8.70
C ILE A 359 2.22 -21.89 7.88
N MET A 360 2.13 -20.98 6.90
CA MET A 360 3.27 -20.63 6.07
C MET A 360 4.33 -19.83 6.85
N ASP A 361 3.92 -19.00 7.80
CA ASP A 361 4.85 -18.34 8.73
C ASP A 361 5.67 -19.36 9.53
N ILE A 362 5.03 -20.43 10.04
CA ILE A 362 5.73 -21.53 10.73
C ILE A 362 6.67 -22.26 9.75
N VAL A 363 6.21 -22.55 8.53
CA VAL A 363 7.05 -23.23 7.53
C VAL A 363 8.28 -22.40 7.18
N MET A 364 8.12 -21.08 6.99
CA MET A 364 9.25 -20.17 6.75
C MET A 364 10.17 -20.07 7.96
N MET A 365 9.63 -20.06 9.17
CA MET A 365 10.39 -20.01 10.41
C MET A 365 11.28 -21.25 10.56
N LEU A 366 10.76 -22.44 10.31
CA LEU A 366 11.48 -23.71 10.44
C LEU A 366 12.38 -23.99 9.23
N GLY A 367 11.94 -23.58 8.05
CA GLY A 367 12.61 -23.82 6.76
C GLY A 367 13.54 -22.70 6.32
N GLY A 368 13.76 -21.66 7.11
CA GLY A 368 14.52 -20.45 6.72
C GLY A 368 15.99 -20.71 6.29
N ALA A 369 16.54 -21.88 6.63
CA ALA A 369 17.86 -22.32 6.16
C ALA A 369 17.84 -22.94 4.74
N HIS A 370 16.67 -23.18 4.15
CA HIS A 370 16.51 -23.88 2.87
C HIS A 370 15.72 -23.00 1.88
N GLU A 371 16.37 -22.57 0.80
CA GLU A 371 15.80 -21.68 -0.21
C GLU A 371 14.48 -22.19 -0.82
N TRP A 372 14.39 -23.51 -1.10
CA TRP A 372 13.19 -24.12 -1.66
C TRP A 372 12.01 -24.11 -0.69
N ALA A 373 12.27 -24.32 0.59
CA ALA A 373 11.22 -24.22 1.62
C ALA A 373 10.69 -22.78 1.70
N VAL A 374 11.58 -21.79 1.65
CA VAL A 374 11.22 -20.38 1.65
C VAL A 374 10.42 -20.03 0.39
N ALA A 375 10.84 -20.47 -0.80
CA ALA A 375 10.16 -20.17 -2.07
C ALA A 375 8.72 -20.72 -2.08
N ILE A 376 8.54 -21.98 -1.71
CA ILE A 376 7.22 -22.63 -1.69
C ILE A 376 6.33 -22.01 -0.60
N ALA A 377 6.88 -21.83 0.61
CA ALA A 377 6.12 -21.23 1.69
C ALA A 377 5.69 -19.80 1.39
N TYR A 378 6.57 -18.99 0.77
CA TYR A 378 6.23 -17.64 0.35
C TYR A 378 5.15 -17.61 -0.75
N ALA A 379 5.21 -18.53 -1.72
CA ALA A 379 4.18 -18.62 -2.76
C ALA A 379 2.80 -18.96 -2.17
N LEU A 380 2.75 -19.91 -1.22
CA LEU A 380 1.52 -20.28 -0.53
C LEU A 380 1.05 -19.20 0.46
N PHE A 381 1.99 -18.50 1.12
CA PHE A 381 1.71 -17.32 1.95
C PHE A 381 1.03 -16.21 1.15
N MET A 382 1.54 -15.90 -0.04
CA MET A 382 0.94 -14.89 -0.92
C MET A 382 -0.44 -15.32 -1.43
N ALA A 383 -0.64 -16.60 -1.75
CA ALA A 383 -1.96 -17.13 -2.07
C ALA A 383 -2.94 -16.98 -0.89
N ALA A 384 -2.54 -17.40 0.31
CA ALA A 384 -3.35 -17.29 1.52
C ALA A 384 -3.69 -15.83 1.87
N SER A 385 -2.73 -14.91 1.72
CA SER A 385 -2.94 -13.47 1.92
C SER A 385 -3.99 -12.89 0.96
N GLY A 386 -4.06 -13.40 -0.29
CA GLY A 386 -5.11 -13.02 -1.24
C GLY A 386 -6.51 -13.39 -0.74
N PHE A 387 -6.66 -14.53 -0.07
CA PHE A 387 -7.94 -14.94 0.57
C PHE A 387 -8.31 -14.10 1.80
N VAL A 388 -7.39 -13.31 2.33
CA VAL A 388 -7.67 -12.33 3.40
C VAL A 388 -8.01 -10.98 2.82
N LEU A 389 -7.10 -10.38 2.05
CA LEU A 389 -7.16 -8.97 1.64
C LEU A 389 -8.40 -8.63 0.82
N VAL A 390 -8.69 -9.41 -0.23
CA VAL A 390 -9.80 -9.09 -1.16
C VAL A 390 -11.17 -9.28 -0.49
N PRO A 391 -11.45 -10.42 0.21
CA PRO A 391 -12.69 -10.59 0.93
C PRO A 391 -12.89 -9.57 2.04
N ASP A 392 -11.84 -9.24 2.80
CA ASP A 392 -11.91 -8.27 3.88
C ASP A 392 -12.28 -6.88 3.39
N GLN A 393 -11.59 -6.37 2.37
CA GLN A 393 -11.89 -5.05 1.79
C GLN A 393 -13.33 -4.98 1.28
N THR A 394 -13.79 -6.00 0.58
CA THR A 394 -15.16 -6.06 0.06
C THR A 394 -16.17 -6.13 1.19
N HIS A 395 -15.93 -6.97 2.19
CA HIS A 395 -16.84 -7.13 3.34
C HIS A 395 -16.92 -5.85 4.17
N ALA A 396 -15.79 -5.23 4.48
CA ALA A 396 -15.72 -3.99 5.25
C ALA A 396 -16.49 -2.84 4.58
N LEU A 397 -16.30 -2.63 3.28
CA LEU A 397 -17.03 -1.60 2.53
C LEU A 397 -18.53 -1.88 2.48
N ASN A 398 -18.94 -3.14 2.36
CA ASN A 398 -20.36 -3.52 2.36
C ASN A 398 -21.07 -3.29 3.71
N GLN A 399 -20.32 -3.04 4.80
CA GLN A 399 -20.89 -2.65 6.10
C GLN A 399 -21.24 -1.17 6.18
N LEU A 400 -20.76 -0.36 5.22
CA LEU A 400 -21.05 1.07 5.18
C LEU A 400 -22.29 1.37 4.34
N PRO A 401 -23.03 2.45 4.65
CA PRO A 401 -24.02 3.02 3.73
C PRO A 401 -23.35 3.38 2.39
N ALA A 402 -24.04 3.18 1.28
CA ALA A 402 -23.49 3.44 -0.07
C ALA A 402 -22.93 4.87 -0.24
N ALA A 403 -23.51 5.85 0.45
CA ALA A 403 -23.02 7.24 0.44
C ALA A 403 -21.64 7.41 1.07
N MET A 404 -21.22 6.50 1.97
CA MET A 404 -19.93 6.55 2.68
C MET A 404 -18.86 5.64 2.05
N ASN A 405 -19.18 4.87 1.00
CA ASN A 405 -18.23 3.92 0.42
C ASN A 405 -16.95 4.58 -0.14
N ALA A 406 -17.06 5.78 -0.71
CA ALA A 406 -15.89 6.52 -1.21
C ALA A 406 -14.96 6.92 -0.05
N ASP A 407 -15.53 7.41 1.04
CA ASP A 407 -14.78 7.81 2.23
C ASP A 407 -14.19 6.58 2.93
N GLY A 408 -14.96 5.49 3.05
CA GLY A 408 -14.48 4.21 3.56
C GLY A 408 -13.30 3.66 2.77
N SER A 409 -13.33 3.74 1.44
CA SER A 409 -12.23 3.33 0.58
C SER A 409 -10.97 4.18 0.80
N ALA A 410 -11.12 5.49 1.02
CA ALA A 410 -10.00 6.39 1.35
C ALA A 410 -9.37 6.04 2.71
N VAL A 411 -10.20 5.75 3.72
CA VAL A 411 -9.75 5.28 5.04
C VAL A 411 -9.00 3.96 4.92
N MET A 412 -9.52 3.00 4.15
CA MET A 412 -8.86 1.71 3.90
C MET A 412 -7.48 1.88 3.28
N ASN A 413 -7.35 2.71 2.26
CA ASN A 413 -6.04 2.99 1.64
C ASN A 413 -5.05 3.58 2.65
N THR A 414 -5.50 4.52 3.50
CA THR A 414 -4.66 5.10 4.57
C THR A 414 -4.21 4.03 5.56
N VAL A 415 -5.14 3.18 6.03
CA VAL A 415 -4.83 2.08 6.97
C VAL A 415 -3.90 1.07 6.33
N GLN A 416 -4.09 0.72 5.06
CA GLN A 416 -3.24 -0.22 4.33
C GLN A 416 -1.79 0.27 4.23
N GLN A 417 -1.58 1.53 3.87
CA GLN A 417 -0.24 2.12 3.78
C GLN A 417 0.42 2.24 5.15
N LEU A 418 -0.34 2.66 6.16
CA LEU A 418 0.13 2.69 7.54
C LEU A 418 0.52 1.30 8.05
N ALA A 419 -0.31 0.30 7.79
CA ALA A 419 -0.05 -1.10 8.15
C ALA A 419 1.25 -1.61 7.54
N GLY A 420 1.46 -1.30 6.26
CA GLY A 420 2.71 -1.64 5.56
C GLY A 420 3.94 -0.97 6.19
N ALA A 421 3.83 0.32 6.50
CA ALA A 421 4.90 1.05 7.16
C ALA A 421 5.25 0.48 8.54
N ILE A 422 4.22 0.15 9.35
CA ILE A 422 4.41 -0.49 10.67
C ILE A 422 5.02 -1.88 10.49
N GLY A 423 4.48 -2.71 9.58
CA GLY A 423 4.98 -4.06 9.33
C GLY A 423 6.45 -4.09 8.93
N THR A 424 6.84 -3.18 8.02
CA THR A 424 8.24 -3.03 7.58
C THR A 424 9.13 -2.53 8.74
N ALA A 425 8.67 -1.57 9.53
CA ALA A 425 9.40 -1.05 10.68
C ALA A 425 9.63 -2.13 11.75
N VAL A 426 8.60 -2.90 12.08
CA VAL A 426 8.68 -4.03 13.00
C VAL A 426 9.64 -5.09 12.47
N ALA A 427 9.50 -5.49 11.20
CA ALA A 427 10.37 -6.48 10.56
C ALA A 427 11.84 -6.09 10.61
N SER A 428 12.15 -4.84 10.25
CA SER A 428 13.52 -4.32 10.23
C SER A 428 14.17 -4.28 11.60
N THR A 429 13.40 -3.83 12.59
CA THR A 429 13.86 -3.76 13.98
C THR A 429 14.14 -5.15 14.54
N LEU A 430 13.23 -6.10 14.32
CA LEU A 430 13.41 -7.48 14.80
C LEU A 430 14.62 -8.16 14.16
N ILE A 431 14.79 -8.07 12.83
CA ILE A 431 15.92 -8.70 12.16
C ILE A 431 17.26 -8.05 12.57
N ALA A 432 17.30 -6.73 12.78
CA ALA A 432 18.49 -6.03 13.24
C ALA A 432 18.90 -6.50 14.64
N GLU A 433 17.97 -6.48 15.59
CA GLU A 433 18.21 -6.87 16.99
C GLU A 433 18.58 -8.34 17.13
N PHE A 434 17.76 -9.23 16.59
CA PHE A 434 18.00 -10.68 16.78
C PHE A 434 19.26 -11.13 16.04
N SER A 435 19.58 -10.57 14.87
CA SER A 435 20.84 -10.89 14.20
C SER A 435 22.05 -10.31 14.94
N ALA A 436 21.93 -9.13 15.57
CA ALA A 436 22.99 -8.57 16.37
C ALA A 436 23.21 -9.39 17.66
N ALA A 437 22.15 -9.73 18.38
CA ALA A 437 22.22 -10.56 19.59
C ALA A 437 22.88 -11.94 19.30
N ASN A 438 22.50 -12.60 18.19
CA ASN A 438 23.08 -13.88 17.78
C ASN A 438 24.58 -13.76 17.42
N ARG A 439 25.01 -12.63 16.84
CA ARG A 439 26.44 -12.37 16.57
C ARG A 439 27.22 -12.15 17.87
N VAL A 440 26.66 -11.43 18.82
CA VAL A 440 27.28 -11.28 20.16
C VAL A 440 27.40 -12.62 20.88
N ALA A 441 26.43 -13.53 20.67
CA ALA A 441 26.49 -14.91 21.16
C ALA A 441 27.51 -15.81 20.42
N GLY A 442 28.29 -15.27 19.49
CA GLY A 442 29.36 -15.98 18.78
C GLY A 442 28.95 -16.68 17.48
N MET A 443 27.72 -16.47 16.99
CA MET A 443 27.30 -17.03 15.70
C MET A 443 28.00 -16.32 14.53
N LYS A 444 28.32 -17.09 13.46
CA LYS A 444 28.75 -16.53 12.18
C LYS A 444 27.64 -15.62 11.62
N SER A 445 28.03 -14.54 10.92
CA SER A 445 27.09 -13.52 10.43
C SER A 445 25.91 -14.12 9.64
N ALA A 446 26.15 -15.04 8.72
CA ALA A 446 25.11 -15.71 7.94
C ALA A 446 24.10 -16.48 8.83
N ALA A 447 24.61 -17.33 9.72
CA ALA A 447 23.79 -18.09 10.66
C ALA A 447 23.00 -17.17 11.61
N ALA A 448 23.57 -16.03 12.02
CA ALA A 448 22.90 -15.05 12.85
C ALA A 448 21.69 -14.40 12.15
N TYR A 449 21.81 -14.14 10.82
CA TYR A 449 20.67 -13.65 10.04
C TYR A 449 19.57 -14.70 9.87
N VAL A 450 19.92 -15.98 9.65
CA VAL A 450 18.93 -17.07 9.55
C VAL A 450 18.19 -17.24 10.88
N ALA A 451 18.91 -17.27 12.00
CA ALA A 451 18.32 -17.38 13.34
C ALA A 451 17.47 -16.13 13.68
N GLY A 452 17.99 -14.93 13.33
CA GLY A 452 17.24 -13.69 13.50
C GLY A 452 15.93 -13.65 12.71
N PHE A 453 15.95 -14.12 11.47
CA PHE A 453 14.74 -14.29 10.66
C PHE A 453 13.74 -15.23 11.33
N SER A 454 14.18 -16.44 11.71
CA SER A 454 13.29 -17.43 12.36
C SER A 454 12.66 -16.87 13.64
N THR A 455 13.42 -16.10 14.45
CA THR A 455 12.88 -15.46 15.66
C THR A 455 11.90 -14.34 15.31
N SER A 456 12.18 -13.55 14.27
CA SER A 456 11.28 -12.49 13.81
C SER A 456 9.93 -13.02 13.33
N MET A 457 9.90 -14.20 12.71
CA MET A 457 8.67 -14.82 12.20
C MET A 457 7.64 -15.12 13.29
N TRP A 458 8.04 -15.26 14.56
CA TRP A 458 7.10 -15.43 15.68
C TRP A 458 6.15 -14.24 15.82
N VAL A 459 6.61 -13.03 15.54
CA VAL A 459 5.78 -11.82 15.62
C VAL A 459 4.75 -11.83 14.49
N PHE A 460 5.14 -12.22 13.27
CA PHE A 460 4.24 -12.31 12.12
C PHE A 460 3.21 -13.45 12.29
N PHE A 461 3.63 -14.58 12.82
CA PHE A 461 2.72 -15.64 13.26
C PHE A 461 1.70 -15.11 14.29
N GLY A 462 2.15 -14.35 15.29
CA GLY A 462 1.26 -13.70 16.27
C GLY A 462 0.27 -12.74 15.63
N MET A 463 0.71 -11.97 14.61
CA MET A 463 -0.19 -11.11 13.82
C MET A 463 -1.22 -11.93 13.04
N ALA A 464 -0.82 -13.05 12.43
CA ALA A 464 -1.73 -13.94 11.73
C ALA A 464 -2.79 -14.55 12.66
N VAL A 465 -2.37 -15.02 13.85
CA VAL A 465 -3.29 -15.54 14.87
C VAL A 465 -4.26 -14.45 15.37
N THR A 466 -3.76 -13.23 15.58
CA THR A 466 -4.62 -12.10 15.96
C THR A 466 -5.63 -11.77 14.86
N GLY A 467 -5.18 -11.78 13.61
CA GLY A 467 -6.04 -11.60 12.43
C GLY A 467 -7.12 -12.68 12.34
N GLU A 468 -6.77 -13.94 12.61
CA GLU A 468 -7.72 -15.07 12.69
C GLU A 468 -8.80 -14.84 13.76
N ILE A 469 -8.41 -14.41 14.97
CA ILE A 469 -9.34 -14.10 16.04
C ILE A 469 -10.30 -12.99 15.63
N LEU A 470 -9.78 -11.93 15.00
CA LEU A 470 -10.60 -10.83 14.49
C LEU A 470 -11.58 -11.28 13.38
N ALA A 471 -11.13 -12.16 12.47
CA ALA A 471 -11.98 -12.72 11.42
C ALA A 471 -13.13 -13.59 12.00
N LEU A 472 -12.83 -14.38 13.03
CA LEU A 472 -13.84 -15.17 13.74
C LEU A 472 -14.83 -14.28 14.50
N LEU A 473 -14.39 -13.17 15.10
CA LEU A 473 -15.28 -12.18 15.72
C LEU A 473 -16.17 -11.54 14.67
N MET A 474 -15.62 -11.11 13.52
CA MET A 474 -16.39 -10.55 12.40
C MET A 474 -17.49 -11.52 11.94
N PHE A 475 -17.18 -12.83 11.85
CA PHE A 475 -18.16 -13.85 11.49
C PHE A 475 -19.34 -13.94 12.49
N ARG A 476 -19.07 -13.81 13.79
CA ARG A 476 -20.11 -13.80 14.83
C ARG A 476 -21.02 -12.59 14.75
N PHE A 477 -20.47 -11.41 14.46
CA PHE A 477 -21.26 -10.19 14.29
C PHE A 477 -22.13 -10.23 13.02
N SER A 478 -21.59 -10.71 11.90
CA SER A 478 -22.34 -10.87 10.65
C SER A 478 -23.53 -11.82 10.77
N LYS A 479 -23.42 -12.92 11.55
CA LYS A 479 -24.52 -13.83 11.82
C LYS A 479 -25.65 -13.25 12.69
N ARG A 480 -25.38 -12.23 13.49
CA ARG A 480 -26.40 -11.58 14.33
C ARG A 480 -27.17 -10.48 13.61
N ALA A 481 -26.65 -10.02 12.47
CA ALA A 481 -27.26 -8.97 11.67
C ALA A 481 -28.09 -9.51 10.48
N ALA A 482 -27.97 -10.80 10.14
CA ALA A 482 -28.76 -11.55 9.16
C ALA A 482 -29.88 -12.33 9.87
#